data_09a85dbab0f2b99da41f3774b883e270
#
_entry.id   09a85dbab0f2b99da41f3774b883e270
#
_cell.length_a   1.000
_cell.length_b   1.000
_cell.length_c   1.000
_cell.angle_alpha   90.00
_cell.angle_beta   90.00
_cell.angle_gamma   90.00
#
_symmetry.space_group_name_H-M   'P 1'
#
loop_
_entity.id
_entity.type
_entity.pdbx_description
1 polymer ?
#
loop_
_entity_poly.entity_id
_entity_poly.type
_entity_poly.pdbx_seq_one_letter_code
_entity_poly.pdbx_strand_id
1 'polypeptide(L)'
;GTFTYNKAVYKELEEAKDKPYWQLKTGYELSQRVGYIAEGLFRDQAEIDNSPQANTGIMPGDIRYRDVDGNGTIDVNDAVHIGFPETPRMVYGFSGFINYKNWEFNFSFQGSGKRGFFINPKALSPFVEDHAMLKEIYESHWTEKNVDNRPFWPRLSVQDITVYNKQEDWAANNTDDRRSTYFMRECSFLRCTSIELAYNMPQRLMQKIKMQNLKFYARVNNPFIISNFKIWDVELGNSGFNYPIQRTFSLGLNLSF
;
A
#
# COMPACT_ATOMS: atom_id res chain seq x y z
N GLY A 1 -1.24 -11.04 -23.29
CA GLY A 1 -0.68 -10.53 -22.04
C GLY A 1 0.31 -9.41 -22.28
N THR A 2 0.47 -8.55 -21.29
CA THR A 2 1.46 -7.48 -21.28
C THR A 2 2.25 -7.58 -19.99
N PHE A 3 3.54 -7.29 -20.07
CA PHE A 3 4.44 -7.19 -18.93
C PHE A 3 5.41 -6.04 -19.16
N THR A 4 5.50 -5.14 -18.21
CA THR A 4 6.44 -4.01 -18.23
C THR A 4 7.28 -4.05 -16.97
N TYR A 5 8.60 -3.95 -17.11
CA TYR A 5 9.51 -3.73 -16.02
C TYR A 5 10.30 -2.45 -16.26
N ASN A 6 10.25 -1.53 -15.31
CA ASN A 6 10.96 -0.25 -15.38
C ASN A 6 11.70 0.00 -14.06
N LYS A 7 12.97 0.42 -14.18
CA LYS A 7 13.79 0.88 -13.06
C LYS A 7 14.63 2.07 -13.53
N ALA A 8 14.09 3.28 -13.35
CA ALA A 8 14.81 4.50 -13.67
C ALA A 8 15.65 4.94 -12.46
N VAL A 9 16.93 5.20 -12.66
CA VAL A 9 17.87 5.62 -11.62
C VAL A 9 18.54 6.95 -11.98
N TYR A 10 18.90 7.73 -10.96
CA TYR A 10 19.76 8.90 -11.15
C TYR A 10 21.18 8.45 -11.45
N LYS A 11 21.70 8.78 -12.63
CA LYS A 11 23.10 8.54 -12.97
C LYS A 11 24.01 9.64 -12.45
N GLU A 12 23.58 10.89 -12.64
CA GLU A 12 24.28 12.08 -12.19
C GLU A 12 23.23 13.08 -11.68
N LEU A 13 23.53 13.70 -10.55
CA LEU A 13 22.72 14.74 -9.94
C LEU A 13 23.65 15.67 -9.18
N GLU A 14 23.45 16.97 -9.31
CA GLU A 14 24.12 17.94 -8.45
C GLU A 14 23.50 17.87 -7.05
N GLU A 15 24.31 17.43 -6.08
CA GLU A 15 23.87 17.22 -4.70
C GLU A 15 24.74 18.04 -3.74
N ALA A 16 24.20 18.43 -2.59
CA ALA A 16 24.93 19.16 -1.57
C ALA A 16 26.13 18.34 -1.05
N LYS A 17 27.29 18.97 -0.91
CA LYS A 17 28.55 18.31 -0.54
C LYS A 17 28.62 17.82 0.91
N ASP A 18 27.80 18.40 1.77
CA ASP A 18 27.66 18.07 3.19
C ASP A 18 26.68 16.96 3.49
N LYS A 19 26.05 16.41 2.45
CA LYS A 19 25.05 15.36 2.58
C LYS A 19 25.71 14.01 2.87
N PRO A 20 25.23 13.24 3.86
CA PRO A 20 25.71 11.90 4.10
C PRO A 20 25.57 11.02 2.82
N TYR A 21 26.56 10.15 2.58
CA TYR A 21 26.58 9.34 1.34
C TYR A 21 25.37 8.43 1.19
N TRP A 22 24.76 7.97 2.30
CA TRP A 22 23.55 7.13 2.28
C TRP A 22 22.27 7.89 1.94
N GLN A 23 22.31 9.22 1.91
CA GLN A 23 21.21 10.08 1.49
C GLN A 23 21.33 10.57 0.05
N LEU A 24 22.46 10.31 -0.60
CA LEU A 24 22.65 10.72 -1.99
C LEU A 24 21.64 10.01 -2.88
N LYS A 25 21.05 10.74 -3.81
CA LYS A 25 20.09 10.20 -4.78
C LYS A 25 20.75 9.50 -5.94
N THR A 26 22.00 9.86 -6.25
CA THR A 26 22.79 9.24 -7.32
C THR A 26 22.91 7.74 -7.08
N GLY A 27 22.54 6.95 -8.08
CA GLY A 27 22.48 5.49 -8.00
C GLY A 27 21.16 4.91 -7.49
N TYR A 28 20.29 5.73 -6.92
CA TYR A 28 18.96 5.32 -6.45
C TYR A 28 17.87 5.64 -7.47
N GLU A 29 16.69 5.06 -7.26
CA GLU A 29 15.55 5.24 -8.18
C GLU A 29 14.94 6.64 -8.06
N LEU A 30 14.34 7.12 -9.16
CA LEU A 30 13.76 8.47 -9.23
C LEU A 30 12.72 8.74 -8.14
N SER A 31 11.90 7.77 -7.84
CA SER A 31 10.84 7.87 -6.82
C SER A 31 11.15 7.05 -5.55
N GLN A 32 12.45 6.78 -5.30
CA GLN A 32 12.88 6.10 -4.09
C GLN A 32 12.55 6.95 -2.87
N ARG A 33 11.94 6.33 -1.89
CA ARG A 33 11.59 6.96 -0.63
C ARG A 33 12.78 7.00 0.30
N VAL A 34 12.88 8.09 1.06
CA VAL A 34 13.87 8.28 2.13
C VAL A 34 13.11 8.36 3.45
N GLY A 35 13.62 7.75 4.48
CA GLY A 35 12.95 7.73 5.79
C GLY A 35 13.75 6.94 6.82
N TYR A 36 13.17 6.73 7.99
CA TYR A 36 13.82 6.13 9.15
C TYR A 36 13.59 4.62 9.23
N ILE A 37 14.59 3.90 9.68
CA ILE A 37 14.46 2.46 9.94
C ILE A 37 13.89 2.26 11.34
N ALA A 38 12.65 1.78 11.43
CA ALA A 38 12.06 1.37 12.69
C ALA A 38 12.58 -0.02 13.08
N GLU A 39 13.21 -0.12 14.25
CA GLU A 39 13.70 -1.38 14.81
C GLU A 39 12.67 -2.10 15.69
N GLY A 40 11.63 -1.41 16.08
CA GLY A 40 10.55 -1.93 16.92
C GLY A 40 9.85 -0.82 17.67
N LEU A 41 9.26 -1.17 18.80
CA LEU A 41 8.68 -0.24 19.76
C LEU A 41 9.45 -0.37 21.08
N PHE A 42 9.59 0.73 21.80
CA PHE A 42 10.20 0.73 23.13
C PHE A 42 9.35 -0.11 24.09
N ARG A 43 9.98 -1.02 24.83
CA ARG A 43 9.34 -1.90 25.81
C ARG A 43 9.04 -1.20 27.11
N ASP A 44 10.04 -0.48 27.61
CA ASP A 44 10.04 0.13 28.93
C ASP A 44 10.93 1.38 28.96
N GLN A 45 10.91 2.06 30.08
CA GLN A 45 11.71 3.27 30.29
C GLN A 45 13.23 2.98 30.27
N ALA A 46 13.66 1.83 30.74
CA ALA A 46 15.09 1.48 30.77
C ALA A 46 15.64 1.33 29.33
N GLU A 47 14.86 0.79 28.40
CA GLU A 47 15.23 0.73 26.99
C GLU A 47 15.31 2.13 26.38
N ILE A 48 14.38 3.02 26.73
CA ILE A 48 14.38 4.42 26.26
C ILE A 48 15.66 5.13 26.75
N ASP A 49 15.97 5.03 28.03
CA ASP A 49 17.11 5.72 28.64
C ASP A 49 18.48 5.27 28.08
N ASN A 50 18.55 4.05 27.53
CA ASN A 50 19.74 3.46 26.94
C ASN A 50 19.76 3.46 25.39
N SER A 51 18.81 4.12 24.74
CA SER A 51 18.71 4.15 23.28
C SER A 51 18.85 5.56 22.73
N PRO A 52 19.33 5.72 21.49
CA PRO A 52 19.25 7.00 20.77
C PRO A 52 17.81 7.49 20.68
N GLN A 53 17.59 8.78 20.86
CA GLN A 53 16.26 9.37 20.92
C GLN A 53 16.14 10.57 19.98
N ALA A 54 14.97 10.71 19.35
CA ALA A 54 14.66 11.87 18.52
C ALA A 54 14.18 13.08 19.33
N ASN A 55 13.60 12.84 20.53
CA ASN A 55 12.88 13.86 21.30
C ASN A 55 12.86 13.58 22.79
N THR A 56 12.43 14.61 23.53
CA THR A 56 12.01 14.47 24.94
C THR A 56 10.55 13.99 24.99
N GLY A 57 10.21 13.20 26.01
CA GLY A 57 8.84 12.73 26.25
C GLY A 57 8.45 11.47 25.49
N ILE A 58 9.43 10.71 25.00
CA ILE A 58 9.25 9.36 24.49
C ILE A 58 8.76 8.44 25.61
N MET A 59 7.82 7.57 25.30
CA MET A 59 7.20 6.65 26.24
C MET A 59 7.30 5.21 25.73
N PRO A 60 7.19 4.20 26.61
CA PRO A 60 7.02 2.82 26.17
C PRO A 60 5.89 2.67 25.14
N GLY A 61 6.16 1.91 24.07
CA GLY A 61 5.25 1.77 22.95
C GLY A 61 5.42 2.78 21.82
N ASP A 62 6.30 3.76 21.96
CA ASP A 62 6.72 4.63 20.86
C ASP A 62 7.72 3.92 19.95
N ILE A 63 7.85 4.39 18.70
CA ILE A 63 8.70 3.75 17.70
C ILE A 63 10.17 4.02 18.02
N ARG A 64 10.96 2.94 18.08
CA ARG A 64 12.42 3.01 18.19
C ARG A 64 13.03 3.03 16.81
N TYR A 65 13.81 4.04 16.51
CA TYR A 65 14.51 4.21 15.25
C TYR A 65 15.99 3.87 15.36
N ARG A 66 16.58 3.52 14.22
CA ARG A 66 18.01 3.26 14.11
C ARG A 66 18.78 4.56 13.99
N ASP A 67 19.78 4.73 14.84
CA ASP A 67 20.83 5.71 14.70
C ASP A 67 21.82 5.22 13.63
N VAL A 68 21.85 5.88 12.49
CA VAL A 68 22.63 5.45 11.33
C VAL A 68 24.02 6.03 11.33
N ASP A 69 24.17 7.26 11.80
CA ASP A 69 25.46 7.94 11.88
C ASP A 69 26.20 7.71 13.22
N GLY A 70 25.51 7.12 14.21
CA GLY A 70 26.09 6.74 15.49
C GLY A 70 26.33 7.92 16.44
N ASN A 71 25.62 9.03 16.25
CA ASN A 71 25.83 10.25 17.08
C ASN A 71 25.03 10.22 18.38
N GLY A 72 24.19 9.21 18.62
CA GLY A 72 23.36 9.04 19.82
C GLY A 72 22.06 9.81 19.81
N THR A 73 21.72 10.45 18.69
CA THR A 73 20.48 11.22 18.50
C THR A 73 19.84 10.85 17.18
N ILE A 74 18.54 10.67 17.15
CA ILE A 74 17.81 10.41 15.91
C ILE A 74 17.43 11.74 15.27
N ASP A 75 18.06 12.06 14.14
CA ASP A 75 17.84 13.30 13.42
C ASP A 75 17.72 13.09 11.89
N VAL A 76 17.73 14.18 11.13
CA VAL A 76 17.62 14.13 9.67
C VAL A 76 18.74 13.31 9.00
N ASN A 77 19.90 13.17 9.64
CA ASN A 77 21.03 12.43 9.10
C ASN A 77 20.82 10.91 9.15
N ASP A 78 19.91 10.43 10.00
CA ASP A 78 19.56 9.01 10.10
C ASP A 78 18.58 8.54 9.01
N ALA A 79 18.07 9.45 8.21
CA ALA A 79 17.17 9.09 7.14
C ALA A 79 17.94 8.43 5.98
N VAL A 80 17.46 7.26 5.55
CA VAL A 80 18.07 6.43 4.50
C VAL A 80 17.07 6.07 3.43
N HIS A 81 17.57 5.55 2.32
CA HIS A 81 16.69 4.99 1.28
C HIS A 81 16.01 3.73 1.76
N ILE A 82 14.66 3.71 1.76
CA ILE A 82 13.87 2.59 2.28
C ILE A 82 12.88 2.05 1.25
N GLY A 83 12.66 0.73 1.31
CA GLY A 83 11.64 -0.01 0.59
C GLY A 83 11.62 0.16 -0.92
N PHE A 84 10.46 -0.08 -1.50
CA PHE A 84 10.22 0.13 -2.92
C PHE A 84 9.69 1.54 -3.19
N PRO A 85 9.94 2.08 -4.40
CA PRO A 85 9.36 3.36 -4.81
C PRO A 85 7.83 3.28 -4.90
N GLU A 86 7.18 4.43 -4.93
CA GLU A 86 5.73 4.50 -5.11
C GLU A 86 5.31 4.08 -6.53
N THR A 87 6.10 4.48 -7.52
CA THR A 87 5.91 4.01 -8.90
C THR A 87 6.28 2.54 -9.01
N PRO A 88 5.36 1.68 -9.46
CA PRO A 88 5.64 0.25 -9.55
C PRO A 88 6.74 -0.05 -10.56
N ARG A 89 7.68 -0.92 -10.19
CA ARG A 89 8.69 -1.44 -11.13
C ARG A 89 8.09 -2.42 -12.13
N MET A 90 7.05 -3.11 -11.74
CA MET A 90 6.39 -4.15 -12.53
C MET A 90 4.92 -3.79 -12.71
N VAL A 91 4.47 -3.79 -13.96
CA VAL A 91 3.05 -3.71 -14.32
C VAL A 91 2.75 -4.85 -15.28
N TYR A 92 1.71 -5.60 -15.01
CA TYR A 92 1.35 -6.75 -15.81
C TYR A 92 -0.16 -6.90 -15.94
N GLY A 93 -0.55 -7.46 -17.07
CA GLY A 93 -1.94 -7.79 -17.34
C GLY A 93 -2.03 -8.96 -18.30
N PHE A 94 -3.04 -9.78 -18.13
CA PHE A 94 -3.35 -10.86 -19.04
C PHE A 94 -4.84 -11.10 -19.10
N SER A 95 -5.30 -11.52 -20.26
CA SER A 95 -6.67 -11.89 -20.49
C SER A 95 -6.74 -13.13 -21.38
N GLY A 96 -7.82 -13.84 -21.28
CA GLY A 96 -8.06 -15.00 -22.11
C GLY A 96 -9.54 -15.22 -22.36
N PHE A 97 -9.82 -15.99 -23.39
CA PHE A 97 -11.15 -16.45 -23.70
C PHE A 97 -11.15 -17.93 -24.06
N ILE A 98 -12.20 -18.62 -23.70
CA ILE A 98 -12.41 -20.03 -23.98
C ILE A 98 -13.79 -20.19 -24.58
N ASN A 99 -13.85 -20.75 -25.78
CA ASN A 99 -15.11 -21.07 -26.45
C ASN A 99 -15.30 -22.59 -26.50
N TYR A 100 -16.39 -23.05 -25.92
CA TYR A 100 -16.77 -24.47 -25.99
C TYR A 100 -18.22 -24.64 -26.37
N LYS A 101 -18.48 -25.15 -27.57
CA LYS A 101 -19.82 -25.26 -28.18
C LYS A 101 -20.50 -23.88 -28.19
N ASN A 102 -21.53 -23.71 -27.37
CA ASN A 102 -22.34 -22.49 -27.28
C ASN A 102 -21.92 -21.59 -26.10
N TRP A 103 -20.92 -22.01 -25.31
CA TRP A 103 -20.44 -21.27 -24.17
C TRP A 103 -19.19 -20.45 -24.51
N GLU A 104 -19.15 -19.23 -24.01
CA GLU A 104 -17.98 -18.37 -24.05
C GLU A 104 -17.61 -17.97 -22.62
N PHE A 105 -16.35 -18.16 -22.26
CA PHE A 105 -15.80 -17.74 -20.99
C PHE A 105 -14.66 -16.76 -21.23
N ASN A 106 -14.79 -15.55 -20.67
CA ASN A 106 -13.78 -14.50 -20.77
C ASN A 106 -13.29 -14.13 -19.38
N PHE A 107 -11.99 -13.87 -19.25
CA PHE A 107 -11.41 -13.39 -18.02
C PHE A 107 -10.30 -12.37 -18.29
N SER A 108 -10.08 -11.47 -17.33
CA SER A 108 -9.01 -10.47 -17.40
C SER A 108 -8.43 -10.23 -16.03
N PHE A 109 -7.11 -10.10 -15.99
CA PHE A 109 -6.33 -9.81 -14.79
C PHE A 109 -5.38 -8.67 -15.04
N GLN A 110 -5.13 -7.86 -14.00
CA GLN A 110 -4.09 -6.84 -13.98
C GLN A 110 -3.42 -6.79 -12.63
N GLY A 111 -2.19 -6.34 -12.60
CA GLY A 111 -1.48 -6.19 -11.35
C GLY A 111 -0.24 -5.33 -11.44
N SER A 112 0.30 -5.04 -10.29
CA SER A 112 1.59 -4.37 -10.16
C SER A 112 2.42 -5.01 -9.08
N GLY A 113 3.74 -4.86 -9.20
CA GLY A 113 4.68 -5.41 -8.24
C GLY A 113 5.87 -4.49 -7.97
N LYS A 114 6.56 -4.77 -6.88
CA LYS A 114 7.70 -3.97 -6.41
C LYS A 114 7.35 -2.49 -6.29
N ARG A 115 6.29 -2.23 -5.57
CA ARG A 115 5.76 -0.92 -5.25
C ARG A 115 5.52 -0.84 -3.74
N GLY A 116 5.77 0.33 -3.14
CA GLY A 116 5.49 0.58 -1.73
C GLY A 116 4.72 1.87 -1.53
N PHE A 117 3.97 1.95 -0.44
CA PHE A 117 3.39 3.19 0.04
C PHE A 117 3.54 3.29 1.57
N PHE A 118 3.39 4.50 2.08
CA PHE A 118 3.31 4.72 3.52
C PHE A 118 1.84 4.84 3.92
N ILE A 119 1.46 4.10 4.96
CA ILE A 119 0.21 4.38 5.68
C ILE A 119 0.33 5.81 6.23
N ASN A 120 -0.71 6.62 6.04
CA ASN A 120 -0.75 7.95 6.63
C ASN A 120 -1.12 7.88 8.12
N PRO A 121 -0.16 7.98 9.04
CA PRO A 121 -0.45 7.83 10.46
C PRO A 121 -1.33 8.96 11.01
N LYS A 122 -1.23 10.17 10.47
CA LYS A 122 -2.08 11.28 10.88
C LYS A 122 -3.55 10.99 10.57
N ALA A 123 -3.86 10.57 9.35
CA ALA A 123 -5.23 10.27 8.94
C ALA A 123 -5.84 9.06 9.70
N LEU A 124 -4.98 8.18 10.25
CA LEU A 124 -5.42 6.97 10.96
C LEU A 124 -5.35 7.09 12.48
N SER A 125 -4.74 8.15 13.03
CA SER A 125 -4.62 8.34 14.48
C SER A 125 -6.00 8.35 15.13
N PRO A 126 -6.30 7.40 16.03
CA PRO A 126 -7.58 7.35 16.69
C PRO A 126 -7.72 8.51 17.67
N PHE A 127 -8.94 9.02 17.81
CA PHE A 127 -9.32 10.10 18.75
C PHE A 127 -8.71 11.48 18.47
N VAL A 128 -8.09 11.65 17.32
CA VAL A 128 -7.53 12.91 16.83
C VAL A 128 -8.43 13.46 15.73
N GLU A 129 -8.75 14.77 15.75
CA GLU A 129 -9.58 15.42 14.73
C GLU A 129 -10.92 14.67 14.50
N ASP A 130 -11.56 14.18 15.58
CA ASP A 130 -12.81 13.40 15.57
C ASP A 130 -12.73 12.04 14.85
N HIS A 131 -11.54 11.52 14.61
CA HIS A 131 -11.37 10.21 14.00
C HIS A 131 -11.79 9.09 14.94
N ALA A 132 -12.60 8.18 14.43
CA ALA A 132 -12.90 6.92 15.10
C ALA A 132 -11.70 5.97 15.00
N MET A 133 -11.61 5.01 15.93
CA MET A 133 -10.59 3.98 15.89
C MET A 133 -10.93 2.92 14.85
N LEU A 134 -9.99 2.60 13.97
CA LEU A 134 -10.11 1.45 13.07
C LEU A 134 -10.05 0.13 13.86
N LYS A 135 -10.77 -0.87 13.38
CA LYS A 135 -10.77 -2.22 13.96
C LYS A 135 -9.35 -2.81 14.03
N GLU A 136 -8.57 -2.64 12.99
CA GLU A 136 -7.19 -3.11 12.89
C GLU A 136 -6.28 -2.49 13.95
N ILE A 137 -6.49 -1.22 14.28
CA ILE A 137 -5.77 -0.52 15.36
C ILE A 137 -6.23 -1.07 16.70
N TYR A 138 -7.54 -1.24 16.92
CA TYR A 138 -8.07 -1.81 18.15
C TYR A 138 -7.52 -3.21 18.42
N GLU A 139 -7.51 -4.08 17.43
CA GLU A 139 -7.06 -5.47 17.53
C GLU A 139 -5.53 -5.62 17.61
N SER A 140 -4.78 -4.64 17.08
CA SER A 140 -3.33 -4.75 16.95
C SER A 140 -2.63 -3.41 17.22
N HIS A 141 -2.69 -2.94 18.46
CA HIS A 141 -1.88 -1.84 18.97
C HIS A 141 -0.98 -2.32 20.10
N TRP A 142 0.05 -1.52 20.40
CA TRP A 142 0.95 -1.81 21.50
C TRP A 142 0.26 -1.70 22.86
N THR A 143 0.54 -2.66 23.73
CA THR A 143 0.14 -2.66 25.14
C THR A 143 1.27 -3.28 25.95
N GLU A 144 1.32 -3.02 27.25
CA GLU A 144 2.28 -3.62 28.17
C GLU A 144 2.22 -5.18 28.21
N LYS A 145 1.16 -5.77 27.69
CA LYS A 145 0.98 -7.23 27.62
C LYS A 145 1.54 -7.86 26.34
N ASN A 146 1.86 -7.05 25.31
CA ASN A 146 2.33 -7.54 24.01
C ASN A 146 3.62 -6.89 23.53
N VAL A 147 4.48 -6.51 24.47
CA VAL A 147 5.74 -5.76 24.24
C VAL A 147 6.68 -6.41 23.21
N ASP A 148 6.63 -7.73 23.06
CA ASP A 148 7.49 -8.49 22.14
C ASP A 148 6.96 -8.58 20.71
N ASN A 149 5.74 -8.13 20.49
CA ASN A 149 5.12 -8.15 19.18
C ASN A 149 5.40 -6.83 18.44
N ARG A 150 5.39 -6.90 17.11
CA ARG A 150 5.31 -5.71 16.26
C ARG A 150 3.86 -5.50 15.84
N PRO A 151 3.04 -4.82 16.65
CA PRO A 151 1.64 -4.59 16.34
C PRO A 151 1.50 -3.68 15.13
N PHE A 152 0.28 -3.62 14.58
CA PHE A 152 -0.03 -2.72 13.46
C PHE A 152 0.13 -1.25 13.84
N TRP A 153 -0.20 -0.90 15.09
CA TRP A 153 -0.15 0.46 15.63
C TRP A 153 0.70 0.55 16.90
N PRO A 154 1.45 1.65 17.09
CA PRO A 154 2.15 1.92 18.34
C PRO A 154 1.18 2.08 19.52
N ARG A 155 1.64 2.60 20.65
CA ARG A 155 0.74 2.91 21.77
C ARG A 155 -0.37 3.87 21.36
N LEU A 156 -1.52 3.75 22.01
CA LEU A 156 -2.62 4.69 21.81
C LEU A 156 -2.35 6.00 22.55
N SER A 157 -2.77 7.10 21.94
CA SER A 157 -2.69 8.44 22.51
C SER A 157 -3.85 9.29 22.01
N VAL A 158 -4.26 10.26 22.80
CA VAL A 158 -5.19 11.31 22.40
C VAL A 158 -4.52 12.41 21.56
N GLN A 159 -3.21 12.37 21.46
CA GLN A 159 -2.44 13.24 20.57
C GLN A 159 -2.17 12.52 19.25
N ASP A 160 -2.06 13.29 18.18
CA ASP A 160 -1.57 12.77 16.90
C ASP A 160 -0.23 12.06 17.12
N ILE A 161 -0.11 10.83 16.62
CA ILE A 161 1.11 10.02 16.71
C ILE A 161 2.36 10.76 16.27
N THR A 162 2.20 11.77 15.46
CA THR A 162 3.25 12.60 14.93
C THR A 162 3.77 13.62 15.92
N VAL A 163 3.05 13.87 16.99
CA VAL A 163 3.48 14.75 18.07
C VAL A 163 4.47 14.05 18.98
N TYR A 164 4.26 12.78 19.30
CA TYR A 164 5.13 12.04 20.24
C TYR A 164 6.11 11.07 19.55
N ASN A 165 5.86 10.67 18.32
CA ASN A 165 6.85 10.00 17.46
C ASN A 165 7.49 11.02 16.49
N LYS A 166 7.69 12.24 16.92
CA LYS A 166 8.20 13.34 16.12
C LYS A 166 9.53 13.02 15.46
N GLN A 167 9.59 13.37 14.21
CA GLN A 167 10.79 13.55 13.40
C GLN A 167 10.84 15.05 13.11
N GLU A 168 11.37 15.84 14.08
CA GLU A 168 11.05 17.27 14.20
C GLU A 168 11.45 18.13 13.02
N ASP A 169 12.61 17.94 12.44
CA ASP A 169 13.16 18.94 11.53
C ASP A 169 12.93 18.68 10.05
N TRP A 170 12.50 17.50 9.73
CA TRP A 170 12.18 17.18 8.34
C TRP A 170 10.80 17.68 7.93
N ALA A 171 9.91 17.84 8.85
CA ALA A 171 8.52 18.21 8.63
C ALA A 171 8.30 19.67 8.22
N ALA A 172 9.24 20.55 8.45
CA ALA A 172 9.04 21.99 8.24
C ALA A 172 8.75 22.39 6.79
N ASN A 173 9.12 21.56 5.80
CA ASN A 173 8.99 21.89 4.37
C ASN A 173 8.30 20.85 3.51
N ASN A 174 7.78 19.74 4.08
CA ASN A 174 7.19 18.69 3.26
C ASN A 174 6.11 17.92 4.04
N THR A 175 4.88 18.06 3.65
CA THR A 175 3.67 17.58 4.32
C THR A 175 3.49 16.04 4.34
N ASP A 176 4.46 15.27 3.82
CA ASP A 176 4.38 13.82 3.63
C ASP A 176 5.39 13.03 4.51
N ASP A 177 5.83 13.57 5.64
CA ASP A 177 7.17 13.38 6.20
C ASP A 177 7.31 12.38 7.32
N ARG A 178 6.35 11.50 7.47
CA ARG A 178 6.39 10.51 8.55
C ARG A 178 6.80 9.16 8.04
N ARG A 179 7.83 9.20 7.23
CA ARG A 179 8.35 8.06 6.49
C ARG A 179 9.21 7.20 7.40
N SER A 180 8.63 6.12 7.88
CA SER A 180 9.41 5.07 8.53
C SER A 180 9.03 3.71 7.98
N THR A 181 9.94 2.77 8.12
CA THR A 181 9.66 1.37 7.78
C THR A 181 8.55 0.76 8.63
N TYR A 182 8.15 1.42 9.73
CA TYR A 182 7.02 1.00 10.54
C TYR A 182 5.70 1.12 9.80
N PHE A 183 5.49 2.24 9.09
CA PHE A 183 4.27 2.51 8.32
C PHE A 183 4.39 2.15 6.85
N MET A 184 5.57 1.72 6.40
CA MET A 184 5.76 1.30 5.03
C MET A 184 5.09 -0.04 4.76
N ARG A 185 4.39 -0.16 3.63
CA ARG A 185 3.77 -1.40 3.17
C ARG A 185 4.16 -1.66 1.72
N GLU A 186 4.45 -2.92 1.42
CA GLU A 186 4.52 -3.38 0.04
C GLU A 186 3.10 -3.56 -0.49
N CYS A 187 2.87 -3.07 -1.71
CA CYS A 187 1.55 -3.08 -2.32
C CYS A 187 1.53 -3.79 -3.68
N SER A 188 2.24 -4.88 -3.78
CA SER A 188 2.09 -5.80 -4.91
C SER A 188 0.72 -6.45 -4.89
N PHE A 189 0.07 -6.51 -6.05
CA PHE A 189 -1.23 -7.15 -6.16
C PHE A 189 -1.49 -7.74 -7.54
N LEU A 190 -2.43 -8.68 -7.59
CA LEU A 190 -3.07 -9.19 -8.80
C LEU A 190 -4.59 -9.08 -8.62
N ARG A 191 -5.23 -8.28 -9.45
CA ARG A 191 -6.69 -8.10 -9.47
C ARG A 191 -7.29 -8.86 -10.64
N CYS A 192 -8.32 -9.63 -10.38
CA CYS A 192 -9.24 -10.07 -11.41
C CYS A 192 -10.15 -8.90 -11.78
N THR A 193 -9.99 -8.34 -12.97
CA THR A 193 -10.76 -7.16 -13.40
C THR A 193 -12.12 -7.52 -13.95
N SER A 194 -12.23 -8.65 -14.63
CA SER A 194 -13.52 -9.15 -15.12
C SER A 194 -13.53 -10.65 -15.31
N ILE A 195 -14.70 -11.23 -15.06
CA ILE A 195 -15.06 -12.59 -15.47
C ILE A 195 -16.42 -12.49 -16.15
N GLU A 196 -16.55 -13.08 -17.33
CA GLU A 196 -17.78 -13.17 -18.07
C GLU A 196 -18.03 -14.60 -18.53
N LEU A 197 -19.24 -15.07 -18.32
CA LEU A 197 -19.76 -16.30 -18.88
C LEU A 197 -20.93 -15.95 -19.79
N ALA A 198 -20.88 -16.38 -21.06
CA ALA A 198 -21.92 -16.14 -21.99
C ALA A 198 -22.38 -17.45 -22.68
N TYR A 199 -23.63 -17.46 -23.08
CA TYR A 199 -24.25 -18.57 -23.80
C TYR A 199 -24.93 -18.07 -25.05
N ASN A 200 -24.49 -18.57 -26.20
CA ASN A 200 -25.10 -18.31 -27.50
C ASN A 200 -26.17 -19.36 -27.77
N MET A 201 -27.36 -18.92 -28.08
CA MET A 201 -28.43 -19.84 -28.41
C MET A 201 -28.15 -20.60 -29.73
N PRO A 202 -28.43 -21.91 -29.77
CA PRO A 202 -28.20 -22.70 -30.98
C PRO A 202 -28.95 -22.17 -32.18
N GLN A 203 -28.32 -22.14 -33.33
CA GLN A 203 -28.90 -21.66 -34.61
C GLN A 203 -30.25 -22.28 -34.93
N ARG A 204 -30.45 -23.59 -34.64
CA ARG A 204 -31.70 -24.28 -34.84
C ARG A 204 -32.91 -23.65 -34.13
N LEU A 205 -32.67 -23.08 -32.94
CA LEU A 205 -33.68 -22.36 -32.17
C LEU A 205 -33.90 -20.97 -32.74
N MET A 206 -32.83 -20.29 -33.16
CA MET A 206 -32.90 -18.96 -33.75
C MET A 206 -33.74 -18.93 -35.03
N GLN A 207 -33.55 -19.89 -35.92
CA GLN A 207 -34.34 -20.03 -37.13
C GLN A 207 -35.85 -20.16 -36.86
N LYS A 208 -36.22 -20.87 -35.77
CA LYS A 208 -37.64 -21.04 -35.43
C LYS A 208 -38.31 -19.74 -34.99
N ILE A 209 -37.57 -18.85 -34.34
CA ILE A 209 -38.07 -17.56 -33.84
C ILE A 209 -37.74 -16.39 -34.77
N LYS A 210 -37.20 -16.67 -35.97
CA LYS A 210 -36.83 -15.69 -37.00
C LYS A 210 -35.85 -14.63 -36.49
N MET A 211 -34.91 -15.02 -35.62
CA MET A 211 -33.84 -14.18 -35.11
C MET A 211 -32.49 -14.65 -35.66
N GLN A 212 -31.54 -13.72 -35.80
CA GLN A 212 -30.19 -14.04 -36.25
C GLN A 212 -29.32 -14.54 -35.09
N ASN A 213 -29.39 -13.88 -33.94
CA ASN A 213 -28.59 -14.24 -32.77
C ASN A 213 -29.31 -13.85 -31.48
N LEU A 214 -29.11 -14.70 -30.45
CA LEU A 214 -29.47 -14.41 -29.05
C LEU A 214 -28.40 -14.93 -28.16
N LYS A 215 -27.75 -14.01 -27.43
CA LYS A 215 -26.68 -14.30 -26.49
C LYS A 215 -27.06 -13.79 -25.09
N PHE A 216 -27.02 -14.66 -24.12
CA PHE A 216 -27.11 -14.33 -22.69
C PHE A 216 -25.72 -14.21 -22.11
N TYR A 217 -25.50 -13.26 -21.24
CA TYR A 217 -24.23 -13.16 -20.51
C TYR A 217 -24.41 -12.75 -19.07
N ALA A 218 -23.51 -13.25 -18.24
CA ALA A 218 -23.31 -12.82 -16.86
C ALA A 218 -21.88 -12.35 -16.72
N ARG A 219 -21.68 -11.15 -16.21
CA ARG A 219 -20.36 -10.54 -15.98
C ARG A 219 -20.20 -10.08 -14.55
N VAL A 220 -19.04 -10.33 -13.99
CA VAL A 220 -18.62 -9.77 -12.70
C VAL A 220 -17.36 -8.96 -12.93
N ASN A 221 -17.37 -7.68 -12.55
CA ASN A 221 -16.16 -6.85 -12.53
C ASN A 221 -15.61 -6.79 -11.13
N ASN A 222 -14.27 -6.78 -11.02
CA ASN A 222 -13.51 -6.75 -9.78
C ASN A 222 -13.94 -7.82 -8.76
N PRO A 223 -14.11 -9.11 -9.14
CA PRO A 223 -14.58 -10.14 -8.23
C PRO A 223 -13.65 -10.34 -7.03
N PHE A 224 -12.35 -10.24 -7.21
CA PHE A 224 -11.35 -10.39 -6.14
C PHE A 224 -10.01 -9.77 -6.47
N ILE A 225 -9.22 -9.56 -5.41
CA ILE A 225 -7.83 -9.12 -5.47
C ILE A 225 -6.96 -10.03 -4.60
N ILE A 226 -5.78 -10.33 -5.08
CA ILE A 226 -4.74 -11.07 -4.35
C ILE A 226 -3.65 -10.05 -4.00
N SER A 227 -3.43 -9.80 -2.70
CA SER A 227 -2.42 -8.90 -2.17
C SER A 227 -2.02 -9.34 -0.76
N ASN A 228 -0.80 -9.01 -0.34
CA ASN A 228 -0.36 -9.18 1.04
C ASN A 228 -0.98 -8.14 1.98
N PHE A 229 -1.33 -6.98 1.46
CA PHE A 229 -2.03 -5.95 2.21
C PHE A 229 -3.53 -6.26 2.27
N LYS A 230 -4.12 -6.30 3.49
CA LYS A 230 -5.49 -6.80 3.72
C LYS A 230 -6.42 -5.81 4.41
N ILE A 231 -5.92 -4.65 4.85
CA ILE A 231 -6.68 -3.72 5.67
C ILE A 231 -7.74 -2.99 4.84
N TRP A 232 -7.35 -2.53 3.66
CA TRP A 232 -8.25 -1.95 2.66
C TRP A 232 -7.78 -2.33 1.25
N ASP A 233 -8.49 -1.87 0.22
CA ASP A 233 -8.05 -2.12 -1.15
C ASP A 233 -6.68 -1.45 -1.40
N VAL A 234 -5.69 -2.26 -1.75
CA VAL A 234 -4.29 -1.82 -1.91
C VAL A 234 -4.11 -0.68 -2.92
N GLU A 235 -5.04 -0.52 -3.86
CA GLU A 235 -5.00 0.56 -4.85
C GLU A 235 -5.45 1.91 -4.28
N LEU A 236 -6.10 1.93 -3.11
CA LEU A 236 -6.45 3.18 -2.41
C LEU A 236 -5.23 3.90 -1.81
N GLY A 237 -4.10 3.21 -1.67
CA GLY A 237 -2.86 3.80 -1.19
C GLY A 237 -2.86 4.08 0.32
N ASN A 238 -2.50 5.29 0.71
CA ASN A 238 -1.98 5.64 2.02
C ASN A 238 -2.99 5.69 3.19
N SER A 239 -4.26 5.99 2.96
CA SER A 239 -5.21 6.17 4.06
C SER A 239 -6.42 5.22 4.02
N GLY A 240 -6.71 4.62 2.87
CA GLY A 240 -7.86 3.74 2.71
C GLY A 240 -9.25 4.43 2.79
N PHE A 241 -9.33 5.73 3.00
CA PHE A 241 -10.59 6.47 3.15
C PHE A 241 -11.22 6.91 1.83
N ASN A 242 -10.56 6.67 0.71
CA ASN A 242 -11.13 6.92 -0.60
C ASN A 242 -12.22 5.87 -0.91
N TYR A 243 -13.08 6.22 -1.85
CA TYR A 243 -14.14 5.31 -2.26
C TYR A 243 -13.56 4.02 -2.86
N PRO A 244 -13.92 2.84 -2.31
CA PRO A 244 -13.31 1.58 -2.74
C PRO A 244 -13.75 1.18 -4.15
N ILE A 245 -12.89 0.43 -4.83
CA ILE A 245 -13.21 -0.15 -6.13
C ILE A 245 -14.37 -1.14 -5.98
N GLN A 246 -15.46 -0.88 -6.69
CA GLN A 246 -16.69 -1.65 -6.56
C GLN A 246 -16.62 -3.00 -7.29
N ARG A 247 -17.24 -3.99 -6.68
CA ARG A 247 -17.61 -5.22 -7.37
C ARG A 247 -18.99 -5.03 -8.00
N THR A 248 -19.10 -5.23 -9.32
CA THR A 248 -20.36 -5.11 -10.03
C THR A 248 -20.74 -6.42 -10.68
N PHE A 249 -22.04 -6.73 -10.63
CA PHE A 249 -22.64 -7.89 -11.28
C PHE A 249 -23.57 -7.38 -12.38
N SER A 250 -23.42 -7.92 -13.57
CA SER A 250 -24.24 -7.55 -14.71
C SER A 250 -24.80 -8.81 -15.37
N LEU A 251 -26.08 -8.80 -15.64
CA LEU A 251 -26.75 -9.78 -16.48
C LEU A 251 -27.28 -9.07 -17.69
N GLY A 252 -27.13 -9.66 -18.85
CA GLY A 252 -27.59 -9.04 -20.07
C GLY A 252 -27.90 -10.05 -21.17
N LEU A 253 -28.57 -9.54 -22.21
CA LEU A 253 -28.85 -10.28 -23.42
C LEU A 253 -28.60 -9.41 -24.65
N ASN A 254 -28.03 -10.01 -25.67
CA ASN A 254 -27.85 -9.40 -26.99
C ASN A 254 -28.76 -10.08 -27.99
N LEU A 255 -29.54 -9.28 -28.68
CA LEU A 255 -30.50 -9.73 -29.70
C LEU A 255 -30.12 -9.16 -31.07
N SER A 256 -30.16 -9.97 -32.10
CA SER A 256 -30.07 -9.56 -33.50
C SER A 256 -31.22 -10.17 -34.29
N PHE A 257 -31.87 -9.34 -35.08
CA PHE A 257 -33.02 -9.73 -35.93
C PHE A 257 -32.61 -9.83 -37.38
#